data_e0a09e986798e85ee7549fd9584d89f2
#
_entry.id   e0a09e986798e85ee7549fd9584d89f2
#
_cell.length_a   1.000
_cell.length_b   1.000
_cell.length_c   1.000
_cell.angle_alpha   90.00
_cell.angle_beta   90.00
_cell.angle_gamma   90.00
#
_symmetry.space_group_name_H-M   'P 1'
#
loop_
_entity.id
_entity.type
_entity.pdbx_description
1 polymer ?
#
loop_
_entity_poly.entity_id
_entity_poly.type
_entity_poly.pdbx_seq_one_letter_code
_entity_poly.pdbx_strand_id
1 'polypeptide(L)'
;MTDFVIIGAGVVGGFVARALSRYNVSVLLLEKENDVAMGATRANSAIVHAGYDAKEGTLKALLNVRGSEMMEETCRELGVKYKRNGSLVVGFNDEDKAHLEELLVRGTKNGVKGLRVIDREEILKLEKNIGESVTVALHAPTGAIVCPYELCMAAVGNAMDNGADLRCGFKVTKIEKIDGGYRVWSGEEFVEGKMVINCAGVWSDEIAEMVGDTSFSVHARRGEYMLLDRECGDLVSHTVFRCPSKMGKGILVTPTVDGNILLGPTAEDIEDKTDTSTTQAGLNAIREKATEQVKGVNLGKVITSFTGLRSVGSTGDFIINSTTDGFINVAGIESPGLTSSPAIGEYVVDMLRDMGVVLEEKADYNPIRRPMHYFKELDIDGKNEVIKEHPEFAHIICRCETVSEGEILEAIRTNPKPSDIDGVKRRTRASMGRCQGGFCTPYIVELLAKELGVPYEKITKFGGESYVNVGMTKEDV
;
A
#
# COMPACT_ATOMS: atom_id res chain seq x y z
N MET A 1 -21.40 -22.26 -0.01
CA MET A 1 -21.23 -21.12 0.93
C MET A 1 -19.79 -21.12 1.38
N THR A 2 -19.06 -20.03 1.18
CA THR A 2 -17.67 -19.84 1.58
C THR A 2 -17.60 -19.61 3.11
N ASP A 3 -16.54 -20.03 3.79
CA ASP A 3 -16.43 -19.78 5.25
C ASP A 3 -16.27 -18.29 5.52
N PHE A 4 -15.37 -17.60 4.77
CA PHE A 4 -15.10 -16.17 4.93
C PHE A 4 -15.18 -15.43 3.62
N VAL A 5 -16.00 -14.37 3.56
CA VAL A 5 -16.02 -13.39 2.47
C VAL A 5 -15.39 -12.10 2.98
N ILE A 6 -14.30 -11.65 2.35
CA ILE A 6 -13.58 -10.43 2.70
C ILE A 6 -13.91 -9.37 1.65
N ILE A 7 -14.41 -8.22 2.08
CA ILE A 7 -14.76 -7.10 1.19
C ILE A 7 -13.63 -6.09 1.15
N GLY A 8 -12.97 -5.95 0.01
CA GLY A 8 -11.84 -5.05 -0.24
C GLY A 8 -10.50 -5.77 -0.28
N ALA A 9 -9.84 -5.75 -1.45
CA ALA A 9 -8.52 -6.33 -1.68
C ALA A 9 -7.39 -5.26 -1.61
N GLY A 10 -7.50 -4.33 -0.66
CA GLY A 10 -6.40 -3.49 -0.20
C GLY A 10 -5.43 -4.27 0.70
N VAL A 11 -4.36 -3.62 1.17
CA VAL A 11 -3.33 -4.27 2.01
C VAL A 11 -3.90 -4.93 3.26
N VAL A 12 -4.93 -4.34 3.88
CA VAL A 12 -5.58 -4.90 5.07
C VAL A 12 -6.32 -6.19 4.73
N GLY A 13 -7.21 -6.17 3.72
CA GLY A 13 -7.93 -7.37 3.28
C GLY A 13 -6.99 -8.45 2.75
N GLY A 14 -5.90 -8.07 2.09
CA GLY A 14 -4.85 -8.99 1.65
C GLY A 14 -4.17 -9.72 2.80
N PHE A 15 -3.83 -9.02 3.90
CA PHE A 15 -3.24 -9.67 5.07
C PHE A 15 -4.24 -10.47 5.90
N VAL A 16 -5.51 -10.06 5.97
CA VAL A 16 -6.57 -10.88 6.57
C VAL A 16 -6.75 -12.18 5.78
N ALA A 17 -6.78 -12.11 4.44
CA ALA A 17 -6.85 -13.30 3.59
C ALA A 17 -5.63 -14.22 3.76
N ARG A 18 -4.41 -13.63 3.80
CA ARG A 18 -3.18 -14.39 4.04
C ARG A 18 -3.20 -15.08 5.38
N ALA A 19 -3.62 -14.40 6.45
CA ALA A 19 -3.71 -14.99 7.78
C ALA A 19 -4.72 -16.15 7.83
N LEU A 20 -5.89 -15.99 7.20
CA LEU A 20 -6.92 -17.04 7.13
C LEU A 20 -6.53 -18.20 6.22
N SER A 21 -5.75 -17.98 5.14
CA SER A 21 -5.32 -19.03 4.23
C SER A 21 -4.38 -20.06 4.87
N ARG A 22 -3.89 -19.83 6.09
CA ARG A 22 -3.15 -20.78 6.93
C ARG A 22 -4.02 -21.94 7.45
N TYR A 23 -5.34 -21.79 7.39
CA TYR A 23 -6.28 -22.71 8.00
C TYR A 23 -7.12 -23.44 6.97
N ASN A 24 -7.68 -24.60 7.33
CA ASN A 24 -8.58 -25.41 6.53
C ASN A 24 -9.97 -24.76 6.40
N VAL A 25 -10.00 -23.56 5.83
CA VAL A 25 -11.19 -22.76 5.57
C VAL A 25 -11.18 -22.22 4.15
N SER A 26 -12.36 -21.97 3.60
CA SER A 26 -12.51 -21.32 2.31
C SER A 26 -12.57 -19.79 2.48
N VAL A 27 -11.77 -19.07 1.70
CA VAL A 27 -11.65 -17.61 1.76
C VAL A 27 -11.91 -17.04 0.37
N LEU A 28 -12.81 -16.05 0.28
CA LEU A 28 -13.09 -15.30 -0.95
C LEU A 28 -12.87 -13.80 -0.72
N LEU A 29 -11.92 -13.22 -1.45
CA LEU A 29 -11.74 -11.76 -1.52
C LEU A 29 -12.61 -11.17 -2.62
N LEU A 30 -13.32 -10.09 -2.29
CA LEU A 30 -14.11 -9.29 -3.24
C LEU A 30 -13.45 -7.90 -3.39
N GLU A 31 -13.22 -7.49 -4.63
CA GLU A 31 -12.69 -6.15 -4.96
C GLU A 31 -13.58 -5.49 -6.02
N LYS A 32 -13.94 -4.23 -5.80
CA LYS A 32 -14.79 -3.48 -6.75
C LYS A 32 -14.07 -3.09 -8.04
N GLU A 33 -12.77 -2.88 -7.92
CA GLU A 33 -11.93 -2.52 -9.06
C GLU A 33 -11.48 -3.77 -9.84
N ASN A 34 -10.81 -3.57 -10.96
CA ASN A 34 -10.31 -4.66 -11.81
C ASN A 34 -8.97 -5.26 -11.34
N ASP A 35 -8.36 -4.73 -10.27
CA ASP A 35 -7.11 -5.22 -9.69
C ASP A 35 -7.08 -4.94 -8.19
N VAL A 36 -6.17 -5.58 -7.47
CA VAL A 36 -5.92 -5.37 -6.05
C VAL A 36 -5.14 -4.08 -5.78
N ALA A 37 -5.11 -3.61 -4.54
CA ALA A 37 -4.37 -2.41 -4.11
C ALA A 37 -4.86 -1.10 -4.74
N MET A 38 -6.06 -1.02 -5.28
CA MET A 38 -6.52 0.12 -6.08
C MET A 38 -6.92 1.36 -5.27
N GLY A 39 -7.15 1.23 -3.97
CA GLY A 39 -7.48 2.34 -3.04
C GLY A 39 -6.24 3.01 -2.44
N ALA A 40 -6.31 3.35 -1.14
CA ALA A 40 -5.22 3.99 -0.38
C ALA A 40 -3.90 3.21 -0.41
N THR A 41 -3.94 1.91 -0.65
CA THR A 41 -2.76 1.05 -0.69
C THR A 41 -1.76 1.46 -1.76
N ARG A 42 -2.19 1.90 -2.94
CA ARG A 42 -1.28 2.35 -4.02
C ARG A 42 -0.79 3.78 -3.88
N ALA A 43 -1.38 4.56 -2.96
CA ALA A 43 -1.18 6.00 -2.88
C ALA A 43 -1.01 6.44 -1.42
N ASN A 44 0.16 6.14 -0.86
CA ASN A 44 0.56 6.48 0.49
C ASN A 44 2.07 6.75 0.56
N SER A 45 2.59 7.01 1.76
CA SER A 45 3.99 7.38 1.98
C SER A 45 4.97 6.20 1.96
N ALA A 46 4.51 4.97 1.78
CA ALA A 46 5.35 3.76 1.74
C ALA A 46 6.18 3.49 3.02
N ILE A 47 5.75 4.00 4.16
CA ILE A 47 6.51 4.01 5.41
C ILE A 47 6.06 2.88 6.33
N VAL A 48 7.03 2.17 6.90
CA VAL A 48 6.88 1.31 8.06
C VAL A 48 7.19 2.15 9.30
N HIS A 49 6.14 2.63 9.96
CA HIS A 49 6.25 3.51 11.11
C HIS A 49 6.79 2.77 12.35
N ALA A 50 7.69 3.41 13.09
CA ALA A 50 8.27 2.83 14.29
C ALA A 50 7.25 2.62 15.44
N GLY A 51 6.22 3.49 15.57
CA GLY A 51 5.16 3.35 16.59
C GLY A 51 5.10 4.46 17.64
N TYR A 52 5.88 5.52 17.52
CA TYR A 52 5.98 6.60 18.52
C TYR A 52 4.79 7.56 18.54
N ASP A 53 4.00 7.67 17.46
CA ASP A 53 2.99 8.71 17.29
C ASP A 53 1.62 8.37 17.88
N ALA A 54 1.20 7.10 17.80
CA ALA A 54 -0.11 6.66 18.24
C ALA A 54 -0.28 6.76 19.77
N LYS A 55 -1.48 7.16 20.21
CA LYS A 55 -1.80 7.30 21.63
C LYS A 55 -1.70 5.95 22.35
N GLU A 56 -1.07 5.95 23.52
CA GLU A 56 -0.95 4.78 24.38
C GLU A 56 -2.31 4.10 24.66
N GLY A 57 -2.33 2.77 24.61
CA GLY A 57 -3.54 1.98 24.88
C GLY A 57 -4.52 1.85 23.71
N THR A 58 -4.23 2.44 22.56
CA THR A 58 -5.05 2.30 21.35
C THR A 58 -4.65 1.10 20.51
N LEU A 59 -5.58 0.59 19.66
CA LEU A 59 -5.26 -0.43 18.66
C LEU A 59 -4.20 0.06 17.66
N LYS A 60 -4.22 1.33 17.30
CA LYS A 60 -3.17 1.95 16.47
C LYS A 60 -1.79 1.78 17.09
N ALA A 61 -1.63 2.02 18.39
CA ALA A 61 -0.33 1.87 19.07
C ALA A 61 0.11 0.40 19.10
N LEU A 62 -0.77 -0.48 19.53
CA LEU A 62 -0.51 -1.92 19.65
C LEU A 62 -0.13 -2.54 18.30
N LEU A 63 -0.98 -2.36 17.30
CA LEU A 63 -0.84 -3.01 16.01
C LEU A 63 0.27 -2.37 15.15
N ASN A 64 0.60 -1.08 15.37
CA ASN A 64 1.76 -0.47 14.71
C ASN A 64 3.07 -1.10 15.18
N VAL A 65 3.31 -1.18 16.49
CA VAL A 65 4.57 -1.75 17.00
C VAL A 65 4.69 -3.21 16.61
N ARG A 66 3.62 -4.02 16.82
CA ARG A 66 3.60 -5.43 16.40
C ARG A 66 3.84 -5.58 14.89
N GLY A 67 3.16 -4.80 14.06
CA GLY A 67 3.32 -4.83 12.60
C GLY A 67 4.71 -4.37 12.15
N SER A 68 5.31 -3.37 12.81
CA SER A 68 6.68 -2.93 12.52
C SER A 68 7.70 -4.04 12.82
N GLU A 69 7.53 -4.78 13.91
CA GLU A 69 8.39 -5.92 14.26
C GLU A 69 8.23 -7.10 13.29
N MET A 70 7.02 -7.34 12.76
CA MET A 70 6.72 -8.40 11.80
C MET A 70 7.19 -8.08 10.38
N MET A 71 7.29 -6.80 9.99
CA MET A 71 7.35 -6.38 8.59
C MET A 71 8.57 -6.91 7.85
N GLU A 72 9.75 -6.92 8.47
CA GLU A 72 10.98 -7.37 7.82
C GLU A 72 10.90 -8.84 7.42
N GLU A 73 10.44 -9.69 8.34
CA GLU A 73 10.24 -11.12 8.09
C GLU A 73 9.13 -11.34 7.07
N THR A 74 8.01 -10.63 7.20
CA THR A 74 6.89 -10.69 6.24
C THR A 74 7.35 -10.34 4.82
N CYS A 75 8.16 -9.28 4.66
CA CYS A 75 8.71 -8.91 3.35
C CYS A 75 9.67 -9.96 2.82
N ARG A 76 10.48 -10.60 3.68
CA ARG A 76 11.37 -11.69 3.30
C ARG A 76 10.59 -12.92 2.80
N GLU A 77 9.55 -13.32 3.52
CA GLU A 77 8.67 -14.44 3.12
C GLU A 77 7.97 -14.18 1.79
N LEU A 78 7.51 -12.94 1.59
CA LEU A 78 6.74 -12.54 0.42
C LEU A 78 7.60 -12.11 -0.78
N GLY A 79 8.93 -12.03 -0.63
CA GLY A 79 9.83 -11.56 -1.68
C GLY A 79 9.66 -10.08 -2.03
N VAL A 80 9.27 -9.25 -1.06
CA VAL A 80 9.02 -7.81 -1.22
C VAL A 80 10.21 -7.00 -0.72
N LYS A 81 10.56 -5.95 -1.45
CA LYS A 81 11.64 -5.05 -1.07
C LYS A 81 11.33 -4.31 0.23
N TYR A 82 12.26 -4.39 1.17
CA TYR A 82 12.21 -3.72 2.47
C TYR A 82 13.53 -3.03 2.75
N LYS A 83 13.49 -1.83 3.31
CA LYS A 83 14.69 -1.12 3.74
C LYS A 83 14.47 -0.46 5.10
N ARG A 84 15.21 -0.94 6.12
CA ARG A 84 15.27 -0.29 7.42
C ARG A 84 16.18 0.93 7.32
N ASN A 85 15.61 2.09 7.05
CA ASN A 85 16.33 3.32 6.82
C ASN A 85 16.23 4.32 7.98
N GLY A 86 15.44 4.01 9.02
CA GLY A 86 15.18 4.91 10.12
C GLY A 86 14.32 6.12 9.73
N SER A 87 13.91 6.87 10.73
CA SER A 87 13.18 8.13 10.52
C SER A 87 13.65 9.21 11.47
N LEU A 88 13.57 10.47 11.02
CA LEU A 88 13.86 11.69 11.75
C LEU A 88 12.61 12.56 11.77
N VAL A 89 12.09 12.89 12.96
CA VAL A 89 11.06 13.92 13.11
C VAL A 89 11.79 15.20 13.48
N VAL A 90 11.90 16.14 12.53
CA VAL A 90 12.71 17.35 12.71
C VAL A 90 11.92 18.49 13.34
N GLY A 91 12.55 19.20 14.27
CA GLY A 91 12.05 20.40 14.95
C GLY A 91 12.93 21.62 14.68
N PHE A 92 12.35 22.80 14.84
CA PHE A 92 12.93 24.08 14.44
C PHE A 92 13.14 25.03 15.62
N ASN A 93 12.51 24.77 16.77
CA ASN A 93 12.49 25.63 17.95
C ASN A 93 12.27 24.82 19.24
N ASP A 94 12.22 25.49 20.38
CA ASP A 94 12.06 24.86 21.70
C ASP A 94 10.66 24.26 21.90
N GLU A 95 9.61 24.79 21.28
CA GLU A 95 8.26 24.20 21.31
C GLU A 95 8.26 22.85 20.60
N ASP A 96 8.87 22.77 19.41
CA ASP A 96 9.05 21.51 18.69
C ASP A 96 9.86 20.50 19.52
N LYS A 97 10.95 20.97 20.19
CA LYS A 97 11.76 20.10 21.05
C LYS A 97 10.94 19.50 22.18
N ALA A 98 10.13 20.29 22.87
CA ALA A 98 9.25 19.79 23.93
C ALA A 98 8.26 18.74 23.39
N HIS A 99 7.69 18.98 22.21
CA HIS A 99 6.80 18.01 21.57
C HIS A 99 7.52 16.70 21.17
N LEU A 100 8.76 16.78 20.67
CA LEU A 100 9.58 15.60 20.37
C LEU A 100 9.92 14.78 21.63
N GLU A 101 10.11 15.44 22.77
CA GLU A 101 10.30 14.78 24.07
C GLU A 101 9.00 14.06 24.52
N GLU A 102 7.81 14.63 24.27
CA GLU A 102 6.53 13.94 24.49
C GLU A 102 6.40 12.70 23.61
N LEU A 103 6.77 12.80 22.32
CA LEU A 103 6.77 11.67 21.39
C LEU A 103 7.76 10.58 21.83
N LEU A 104 8.93 10.95 22.35
CA LEU A 104 9.90 10.01 22.93
C LEU A 104 9.29 9.21 24.08
N VAL A 105 8.65 9.90 25.05
CA VAL A 105 7.99 9.26 26.19
C VAL A 105 6.88 8.32 25.73
N ARG A 106 6.01 8.80 24.83
CA ARG A 106 4.90 8.02 24.26
C ARG A 106 5.39 6.79 23.52
N GLY A 107 6.36 6.96 22.61
CA GLY A 107 6.90 5.84 21.82
C GLY A 107 7.62 4.81 22.68
N THR A 108 8.31 5.24 23.75
CA THR A 108 8.93 4.33 24.72
C THR A 108 7.88 3.50 25.45
N LYS A 109 6.77 4.10 25.88
CA LYS A 109 5.64 3.40 26.49
C LYS A 109 4.94 2.44 25.53
N ASN A 110 4.86 2.79 24.25
CA ASN A 110 4.34 1.91 23.20
C ASN A 110 5.28 0.72 22.91
N GLY A 111 6.52 0.73 23.43
CA GLY A 111 7.49 -0.35 23.23
C GLY A 111 8.46 -0.13 22.06
N VAL A 112 8.52 1.06 21.47
CA VAL A 112 9.46 1.37 20.37
C VAL A 112 10.89 1.42 20.89
N LYS A 113 11.78 0.67 20.24
CA LYS A 113 13.20 0.53 20.65
C LYS A 113 14.09 1.59 20.02
N GLY A 114 15.07 2.09 20.80
CA GLY A 114 16.15 2.95 20.30
C GLY A 114 15.76 4.39 19.97
N LEU A 115 14.56 4.84 20.40
CA LEU A 115 14.14 6.24 20.25
C LEU A 115 15.06 7.16 21.06
N ARG A 116 15.43 8.29 20.47
CA ARG A 116 16.18 9.36 21.18
C ARG A 116 16.01 10.70 20.49
N VAL A 117 15.98 11.75 21.28
CA VAL A 117 16.08 13.13 20.79
C VAL A 117 17.55 13.44 20.57
N ILE A 118 17.89 13.95 19.39
CA ILE A 118 19.25 14.23 18.94
C ILE A 118 19.38 15.70 18.54
N ASP A 119 20.57 16.25 18.71
CA ASP A 119 20.89 17.61 18.35
C ASP A 119 21.28 17.77 16.87
N ARG A 120 21.48 19.01 16.44
CA ARG A 120 21.83 19.31 15.06
C ARG A 120 23.14 18.66 14.60
N GLU A 121 24.15 18.56 15.46
CA GLU A 121 25.44 17.96 15.09
C GLU A 121 25.26 16.49 14.75
N GLU A 122 24.48 15.78 15.54
CA GLU A 122 24.17 14.37 15.31
C GLU A 122 23.27 14.18 14.08
N ILE A 123 22.27 15.05 13.87
CA ILE A 123 21.43 15.04 12.66
C ILE A 123 22.29 15.15 11.41
N LEU A 124 23.25 16.08 11.36
CA LEU A 124 24.12 16.29 10.20
C LEU A 124 25.06 15.11 9.90
N LYS A 125 25.37 14.27 10.89
CA LYS A 125 26.09 13.01 10.67
C LYS A 125 25.23 11.97 9.99
N LEU A 126 23.92 11.98 10.24
CA LEU A 126 22.94 11.06 9.65
C LEU A 126 22.46 11.56 8.28
N GLU A 127 22.13 12.85 8.17
CA GLU A 127 21.55 13.48 6.96
C GLU A 127 22.24 14.81 6.63
N LYS A 128 23.06 14.79 5.60
CA LYS A 128 23.87 15.97 5.19
C LYS A 128 23.03 17.12 4.64
N ASN A 129 21.90 16.79 4.03
CA ASN A 129 21.04 17.74 3.31
C ASN A 129 19.90 18.30 4.17
N ILE A 130 19.95 18.14 5.48
CA ILE A 130 18.94 18.74 6.39
C ILE A 130 18.96 20.27 6.27
N GLY A 131 17.76 20.87 6.34
CA GLY A 131 17.53 22.31 6.28
C GLY A 131 18.32 23.08 7.35
N GLU A 132 18.67 24.33 7.07
CA GLU A 132 19.49 25.14 7.99
C GLU A 132 18.79 25.49 9.29
N SER A 133 17.49 25.66 9.23
CA SER A 133 16.63 25.99 10.37
C SER A 133 16.33 24.81 11.31
N VAL A 134 16.66 23.58 10.92
CA VAL A 134 16.45 22.40 11.79
C VAL A 134 17.46 22.41 12.93
N THR A 135 16.99 22.32 14.18
CA THR A 135 17.82 22.39 15.39
C THR A 135 17.87 21.08 16.17
N VAL A 136 16.83 20.26 16.08
CA VAL A 136 16.62 19.06 16.90
C VAL A 136 15.83 18.02 16.10
N ALA A 137 15.96 16.74 16.42
CA ALA A 137 15.11 15.69 15.86
C ALA A 137 14.85 14.55 16.86
N LEU A 138 13.69 13.89 16.73
CA LEU A 138 13.47 12.55 17.27
C LEU A 138 13.96 11.54 16.23
N HIS A 139 14.96 10.76 16.59
CA HIS A 139 15.48 9.65 15.79
C HIS A 139 14.79 8.34 16.18
N ALA A 140 14.17 7.68 15.20
CA ALA A 140 13.55 6.38 15.36
C ALA A 140 14.21 5.35 14.39
N PRO A 141 15.22 4.59 14.87
CA PRO A 141 16.04 3.71 14.03
C PRO A 141 15.28 2.48 13.50
N THR A 142 14.14 2.14 14.11
CA THR A 142 13.28 1.02 13.68
C THR A 142 12.34 1.38 12.53
N GLY A 143 12.27 2.66 12.15
CA GLY A 143 11.51 3.07 10.97
C GLY A 143 12.07 2.47 9.69
N ALA A 144 11.20 2.17 8.72
CA ALA A 144 11.58 1.55 7.46
C ALA A 144 10.70 2.02 6.31
N ILE A 145 11.03 1.60 5.10
CA ILE A 145 10.24 1.81 3.89
C ILE A 145 10.00 0.48 3.17
N VAL A 146 8.87 0.38 2.46
CA VAL A 146 8.44 -0.79 1.70
C VAL A 146 7.65 -0.34 0.48
N CYS A 147 7.58 -1.15 -0.58
CA CYS A 147 6.64 -0.87 -1.67
C CYS A 147 5.22 -1.31 -1.28
N PRO A 148 4.25 -0.40 -1.08
CA PRO A 148 2.96 -0.75 -0.48
C PRO A 148 2.06 -1.58 -1.39
N TYR A 149 2.08 -1.33 -2.70
CA TYR A 149 1.31 -2.13 -3.65
C TYR A 149 1.94 -3.50 -3.91
N GLU A 150 3.28 -3.63 -3.94
CA GLU A 150 3.94 -4.94 -4.00
C GLU A 150 3.61 -5.78 -2.76
N LEU A 151 3.68 -5.17 -1.57
CA LEU A 151 3.33 -5.84 -0.31
C LEU A 151 1.90 -6.38 -0.33
N CYS A 152 0.94 -5.58 -0.82
CA CYS A 152 -0.46 -5.99 -0.96
C CYS A 152 -0.62 -7.13 -1.98
N MET A 153 -0.05 -6.97 -3.18
CA MET A 153 -0.11 -7.99 -4.23
C MET A 153 0.54 -9.30 -3.80
N ALA A 154 1.65 -9.21 -3.07
CA ALA A 154 2.33 -10.39 -2.54
C ALA A 154 1.51 -11.09 -1.44
N ALA A 155 0.86 -10.33 -0.55
CA ALA A 155 -0.02 -10.90 0.47
C ALA A 155 -1.24 -11.59 -0.14
N VAL A 156 -1.92 -10.93 -1.08
CA VAL A 156 -3.08 -11.52 -1.81
C VAL A 156 -2.63 -12.73 -2.62
N GLY A 157 -1.52 -12.62 -3.37
CA GLY A 157 -0.99 -13.72 -4.16
C GLY A 157 -0.62 -14.93 -3.31
N ASN A 158 0.03 -14.72 -2.15
CA ASN A 158 0.34 -15.81 -1.22
C ASN A 158 -0.95 -16.46 -0.66
N ALA A 159 -1.98 -15.65 -0.35
CA ALA A 159 -3.28 -16.20 0.04
C ALA A 159 -3.89 -17.07 -1.06
N MET A 160 -3.84 -16.62 -2.33
CA MET A 160 -4.33 -17.38 -3.49
C MET A 160 -3.53 -18.67 -3.72
N ASP A 161 -2.20 -18.61 -3.59
CA ASP A 161 -1.31 -19.77 -3.71
C ASP A 161 -1.59 -20.82 -2.61
N ASN A 162 -2.19 -20.39 -1.49
CA ASN A 162 -2.66 -21.23 -0.39
C ASN A 162 -4.19 -21.48 -0.42
N GLY A 163 -4.85 -21.27 -1.56
CA GLY A 163 -6.23 -21.68 -1.83
C GLY A 163 -7.32 -20.65 -1.52
N ALA A 164 -6.96 -19.36 -1.30
CA ALA A 164 -7.96 -18.31 -1.30
C ALA A 164 -8.35 -17.91 -2.73
N ASP A 165 -9.61 -17.53 -2.91
CA ASP A 165 -10.13 -17.01 -4.17
C ASP A 165 -10.17 -15.47 -4.17
N LEU A 166 -9.96 -14.88 -5.36
CA LEU A 166 -10.08 -13.44 -5.59
C LEU A 166 -11.09 -13.19 -6.70
N ARG A 167 -12.03 -12.27 -6.46
CA ARG A 167 -12.97 -11.78 -7.45
C ARG A 167 -12.90 -10.26 -7.57
N CYS A 168 -12.29 -9.78 -8.64
CA CYS A 168 -12.26 -8.35 -9.01
C CYS A 168 -13.50 -7.98 -9.84
N GLY A 169 -13.80 -6.67 -9.92
CA GLY A 169 -15.00 -6.16 -10.60
C GLY A 169 -16.29 -6.44 -9.83
N PHE A 170 -16.21 -6.83 -8.57
CA PHE A 170 -17.35 -7.16 -7.73
C PHE A 170 -17.61 -6.02 -6.72
N LYS A 171 -18.32 -4.98 -7.16
CA LYS A 171 -18.74 -3.89 -6.28
C LYS A 171 -19.91 -4.31 -5.41
N VAL A 172 -19.70 -4.47 -4.11
CA VAL A 172 -20.77 -4.80 -3.16
C VAL A 172 -21.82 -3.68 -3.15
N THR A 173 -23.07 -4.05 -3.42
CA THR A 173 -24.22 -3.12 -3.50
C THR A 173 -25.26 -3.39 -2.43
N LYS A 174 -25.28 -4.60 -1.85
CA LYS A 174 -26.21 -5.01 -0.81
C LYS A 174 -25.66 -6.23 -0.05
N ILE A 175 -25.95 -6.31 1.23
CA ILE A 175 -25.68 -7.50 2.07
C ILE A 175 -26.96 -7.89 2.78
N GLU A 176 -27.33 -9.18 2.69
CA GLU A 176 -28.52 -9.74 3.34
C GLU A 176 -28.10 -10.85 4.30
N LYS A 177 -28.62 -10.80 5.51
CA LYS A 177 -28.49 -11.93 6.45
C LYS A 177 -29.40 -13.06 5.98
N ILE A 178 -28.86 -14.27 5.85
CA ILE A 178 -29.57 -15.50 5.48
C ILE A 178 -29.36 -16.56 6.55
N ASP A 179 -30.04 -17.71 6.41
CA ASP A 179 -29.80 -18.82 7.33
C ASP A 179 -28.35 -19.33 7.20
N GLY A 180 -27.62 -19.31 8.32
CA GLY A 180 -26.24 -19.75 8.40
C GLY A 180 -25.19 -18.76 7.86
N GLY A 181 -25.53 -17.48 7.55
CA GLY A 181 -24.55 -16.52 7.09
C GLY A 181 -25.12 -15.30 6.37
N TYR A 182 -24.43 -14.90 5.29
CA TYR A 182 -24.74 -13.70 4.51
C TYR A 182 -24.72 -13.96 3.02
N ARG A 183 -25.57 -13.25 2.30
CA ARG A 183 -25.55 -13.11 0.85
C ARG A 183 -25.08 -11.70 0.50
N VAL A 184 -23.98 -11.63 -0.27
CA VAL A 184 -23.32 -10.39 -0.66
C VAL A 184 -23.55 -10.17 -2.15
N TRP A 185 -24.18 -9.08 -2.54
CA TRP A 185 -24.62 -8.77 -3.89
C TRP A 185 -23.71 -7.78 -4.59
N SER A 186 -23.56 -7.95 -5.91
CA SER A 186 -23.04 -6.97 -6.85
C SER A 186 -24.00 -6.87 -8.02
N GLY A 187 -24.90 -5.87 -8.03
CA GLY A 187 -25.99 -5.82 -8.97
C GLY A 187 -26.91 -7.02 -8.85
N GLU A 188 -26.99 -7.86 -9.91
CA GLU A 188 -27.80 -9.09 -9.94
C GLU A 188 -27.04 -10.36 -9.52
N GLU A 189 -25.72 -10.27 -9.43
CA GLU A 189 -24.87 -11.37 -9.00
C GLU A 189 -24.69 -11.39 -7.48
N PHE A 190 -24.51 -12.56 -6.91
CA PHE A 190 -24.21 -12.69 -5.49
C PHE A 190 -23.23 -13.82 -5.17
N VAL A 191 -22.65 -13.73 -3.98
CA VAL A 191 -21.90 -14.80 -3.32
C VAL A 191 -22.44 -15.01 -1.92
N GLU A 192 -22.22 -16.20 -1.36
CA GLU A 192 -22.68 -16.53 0.00
C GLU A 192 -21.48 -16.90 0.88
N GLY A 193 -21.44 -16.35 2.08
CA GLY A 193 -20.44 -16.62 3.10
C GLY A 193 -21.04 -16.84 4.49
N LYS A 194 -20.42 -17.73 5.28
CA LYS A 194 -20.81 -17.91 6.68
C LYS A 194 -20.51 -16.66 7.50
N MET A 195 -19.34 -16.04 7.22
CA MET A 195 -18.92 -14.81 7.87
C MET A 195 -18.44 -13.78 6.81
N VAL A 196 -18.63 -12.51 7.11
CA VAL A 196 -18.18 -11.39 6.28
C VAL A 196 -17.19 -10.53 7.07
N ILE A 197 -16.07 -10.19 6.44
CA ILE A 197 -15.04 -9.30 7.01
C ILE A 197 -14.95 -8.05 6.13
N ASN A 198 -15.31 -6.91 6.69
CA ASN A 198 -15.37 -5.63 6.03
C ASN A 198 -14.01 -4.93 6.08
N CYS A 199 -13.25 -4.99 4.98
CA CYS A 199 -11.96 -4.31 4.76
C CYS A 199 -12.06 -3.24 3.66
N ALA A 200 -13.24 -2.62 3.46
CA ALA A 200 -13.56 -1.76 2.33
C ALA A 200 -12.91 -0.35 2.38
N GLY A 201 -11.97 -0.11 3.31
CA GLY A 201 -11.22 1.13 3.38
C GLY A 201 -12.12 2.34 3.63
N VAL A 202 -12.05 3.36 2.78
CA VAL A 202 -12.84 4.59 2.91
C VAL A 202 -14.35 4.37 2.80
N TRP A 203 -14.78 3.20 2.29
CA TRP A 203 -16.19 2.81 2.11
C TRP A 203 -16.71 1.88 3.21
N SER A 204 -15.91 1.63 4.26
CA SER A 204 -16.25 0.60 5.24
C SER A 204 -17.47 0.93 6.11
N ASP A 205 -17.80 2.19 6.31
CA ASP A 205 -19.03 2.63 6.95
C ASP A 205 -20.28 2.30 6.11
N GLU A 206 -20.23 2.55 4.81
CA GLU A 206 -21.34 2.23 3.89
C GLU A 206 -21.59 0.71 3.80
N ILE A 207 -20.52 -0.08 3.83
CA ILE A 207 -20.64 -1.55 3.90
C ILE A 207 -21.23 -2.01 5.25
N ALA A 208 -20.85 -1.38 6.36
CA ALA A 208 -21.39 -1.68 7.68
C ALA A 208 -22.89 -1.32 7.78
N GLU A 209 -23.31 -0.20 7.20
CA GLU A 209 -24.71 0.21 7.14
C GLU A 209 -25.60 -0.81 6.43
N MET A 210 -25.10 -1.56 5.45
CA MET A 210 -25.85 -2.60 4.73
C MET A 210 -26.29 -3.76 5.64
N VAL A 211 -25.65 -3.94 6.80
CA VAL A 211 -26.03 -4.92 7.83
C VAL A 211 -26.64 -4.26 9.07
N GLY A 212 -26.96 -2.95 8.99
CA GLY A 212 -27.59 -2.19 10.07
C GLY A 212 -26.62 -1.65 11.12
N ASP A 213 -25.29 -1.75 10.91
CA ASP A 213 -24.30 -1.17 11.81
C ASP A 213 -23.99 0.29 11.43
N THR A 214 -24.46 1.21 12.25
CA THR A 214 -24.25 2.67 12.13
C THR A 214 -23.41 3.22 13.28
N SER A 215 -22.65 2.38 13.97
CA SER A 215 -21.90 2.75 15.18
C SER A 215 -20.70 3.65 14.91
N PHE A 216 -20.26 3.76 13.64
CA PHE A 216 -19.15 4.59 13.22
C PHE A 216 -19.38 5.19 11.83
N SER A 217 -18.60 6.20 11.49
CA SER A 217 -18.49 6.76 10.16
C SER A 217 -17.04 6.85 9.72
N VAL A 218 -16.80 6.92 8.40
CA VAL A 218 -15.49 7.07 7.80
C VAL A 218 -15.53 8.24 6.82
N HIS A 219 -14.61 9.19 6.98
CA HIS A 219 -14.42 10.24 5.99
C HIS A 219 -13.09 10.11 5.25
N ALA A 220 -13.03 10.68 4.07
CA ALA A 220 -11.83 10.68 3.26
C ALA A 220 -10.92 11.86 3.64
N ARG A 221 -9.65 11.58 3.99
CA ARG A 221 -8.61 12.61 4.13
C ARG A 221 -7.64 12.50 2.97
N ARG A 222 -7.69 13.49 2.09
CA ARG A 222 -6.84 13.62 0.92
C ARG A 222 -5.39 13.88 1.31
N GLY A 223 -4.48 13.14 0.72
CA GLY A 223 -3.04 13.33 0.83
C GLY A 223 -2.41 13.36 -0.55
N GLU A 224 -1.92 14.51 -0.96
CA GLU A 224 -1.27 14.71 -2.25
C GLU A 224 0.24 14.53 -2.15
N TYR A 225 0.86 14.06 -3.22
CA TYR A 225 2.27 13.72 -3.28
C TYR A 225 2.92 14.19 -4.58
N MET A 226 4.23 14.45 -4.53
CA MET A 226 5.12 14.57 -5.69
C MET A 226 6.19 13.49 -5.62
N LEU A 227 6.45 12.82 -6.73
CA LEU A 227 7.53 11.83 -6.85
C LEU A 227 8.64 12.40 -7.73
N LEU A 228 9.87 12.44 -7.20
CA LEU A 228 11.06 12.85 -7.94
C LEU A 228 11.70 11.65 -8.65
N ASP A 229 12.39 11.94 -9.74
CA ASP A 229 13.22 10.99 -10.48
C ASP A 229 14.30 10.37 -9.58
N ARG A 230 14.74 9.16 -9.92
CA ARG A 230 15.83 8.45 -9.23
C ARG A 230 17.15 9.21 -9.18
N GLU A 231 17.39 10.14 -10.10
CA GLU A 231 18.54 11.03 -10.04
C GLU A 231 18.63 11.82 -8.73
N CYS A 232 17.50 11.94 -8.01
CA CYS A 232 17.41 12.57 -6.70
C CYS A 232 17.55 11.59 -5.53
N GLY A 233 17.79 10.31 -5.78
CA GLY A 233 17.72 9.22 -4.78
C GLY A 233 18.65 9.39 -3.58
N ASP A 234 19.78 10.09 -3.75
CA ASP A 234 20.76 10.35 -2.71
C ASP A 234 20.45 11.62 -1.88
N LEU A 235 19.28 12.24 -2.10
CA LEU A 235 18.91 13.49 -1.42
C LEU A 235 18.79 13.29 0.09
N VAL A 236 18.13 12.22 0.52
CA VAL A 236 18.02 11.78 1.92
C VAL A 236 18.11 10.26 2.01
N SER A 237 18.67 9.76 3.10
CA SER A 237 18.75 8.33 3.40
C SER A 237 17.65 7.88 4.38
N HIS A 238 17.28 8.73 5.33
CA HIS A 238 16.19 8.51 6.29
C HIS A 238 14.87 9.11 5.79
N THR A 239 13.76 8.65 6.37
CA THR A 239 12.49 9.34 6.23
C THR A 239 12.50 10.59 7.13
N VAL A 240 12.42 11.78 6.55
CA VAL A 240 12.43 13.05 7.26
C VAL A 240 11.00 13.56 7.40
N PHE A 241 10.47 13.55 8.62
CA PHE A 241 9.18 14.14 8.98
C PHE A 241 9.37 15.53 9.55
N ARG A 242 8.44 16.42 9.32
CA ARG A 242 8.31 17.66 10.10
C ARG A 242 7.60 17.35 11.43
N CYS A 243 8.03 17.99 12.51
CA CYS A 243 7.33 17.96 13.79
C CYS A 243 5.84 18.33 13.57
N PRO A 244 4.88 17.52 14.05
CA PRO A 244 3.47 17.84 13.93
C PRO A 244 3.15 19.19 14.54
N SER A 245 2.32 19.98 13.86
CA SER A 245 1.78 21.23 14.38
C SER A 245 0.29 21.07 14.71
N LYS A 246 -0.33 22.11 15.29
CA LYS A 246 -1.78 22.17 15.51
C LYS A 246 -2.59 21.94 14.22
N MET A 247 -1.96 22.15 13.04
CA MET A 247 -2.53 21.92 11.72
C MET A 247 -2.37 20.46 11.20
N GLY A 248 -1.86 19.54 12.03
CA GLY A 248 -1.70 18.11 11.70
C GLY A 248 -0.28 17.69 11.34
N LYS A 249 -0.13 16.48 10.82
CA LYS A 249 1.17 15.91 10.39
C LYS A 249 1.75 16.74 9.26
N GLY A 250 3.03 17.11 9.42
CA GLY A 250 3.76 17.88 8.41
C GLY A 250 4.04 17.06 7.14
N ILE A 251 4.37 17.77 6.06
CA ILE A 251 4.92 17.18 4.84
C ILE A 251 6.24 16.49 5.17
N LEU A 252 6.50 15.36 4.55
CA LEU A 252 7.73 14.61 4.70
C LEU A 252 8.53 14.56 3.39
N VAL A 253 9.83 14.23 3.53
CA VAL A 253 10.73 13.89 2.44
C VAL A 253 11.27 12.49 2.74
N THR A 254 11.01 11.52 1.86
CA THR A 254 11.41 10.12 2.10
C THR A 254 11.95 9.46 0.83
N PRO A 255 12.99 8.62 0.95
CA PRO A 255 13.36 7.75 -0.15
C PRO A 255 12.29 6.65 -0.35
N THR A 256 12.24 6.07 -1.53
CA THR A 256 11.50 4.84 -1.81
C THR A 256 12.47 3.66 -1.90
N VAL A 257 11.97 2.44 -1.77
CA VAL A 257 12.79 1.22 -1.93
C VAL A 257 13.42 1.09 -3.32
N ASP A 258 12.87 1.81 -4.31
CA ASP A 258 13.32 1.82 -5.69
C ASP A 258 14.23 3.00 -6.05
N GLY A 259 14.58 3.85 -5.08
CA GLY A 259 15.53 4.95 -5.23
C GLY A 259 14.94 6.27 -5.74
N ASN A 260 13.62 6.42 -5.76
CA ASN A 260 12.98 7.72 -5.96
C ASN A 260 12.90 8.49 -4.64
N ILE A 261 12.60 9.79 -4.69
CA ILE A 261 12.23 10.59 -3.52
C ILE A 261 10.76 10.98 -3.60
N LEU A 262 10.05 10.77 -2.50
CA LEU A 262 8.65 11.13 -2.34
C LEU A 262 8.52 12.35 -1.43
N LEU A 263 7.77 13.36 -1.87
CA LEU A 263 7.42 14.56 -1.12
C LEU A 263 5.92 14.56 -0.83
N GLY A 264 5.53 14.93 0.36
CA GLY A 264 4.12 14.92 0.82
C GLY A 264 3.98 14.08 2.08
N PRO A 265 2.76 13.75 2.51
CA PRO A 265 1.50 14.17 1.93
C PRO A 265 0.99 15.51 2.46
N THR A 266 0.01 16.08 1.75
CA THR A 266 -0.93 17.04 2.34
C THR A 266 -1.92 16.34 3.27
N ALA A 267 -2.78 17.11 3.95
CA ALA A 267 -3.86 16.57 4.78
C ALA A 267 -5.07 17.51 4.69
N GLU A 268 -6.10 17.07 3.98
CA GLU A 268 -7.33 17.82 3.76
C GLU A 268 -8.52 16.85 3.84
N ASP A 269 -9.48 17.14 4.69
CA ASP A 269 -10.72 16.36 4.76
C ASP A 269 -11.63 16.76 3.60
N ILE A 270 -12.14 15.76 2.87
CA ILE A 270 -13.00 15.94 1.71
C ILE A 270 -14.23 15.05 1.82
N GLU A 271 -15.34 15.51 1.26
CA GLU A 271 -16.60 14.75 1.25
C GLU A 271 -16.62 13.67 0.18
N ASP A 272 -16.10 13.98 -1.01
CA ASP A 272 -16.10 13.04 -2.13
C ASP A 272 -15.02 11.96 -1.96
N LYS A 273 -15.46 10.77 -1.56
CA LYS A 273 -14.61 9.56 -1.41
C LYS A 273 -14.04 9.04 -2.74
N THR A 274 -14.36 9.66 -3.88
CA THR A 274 -13.85 9.31 -5.22
C THR A 274 -12.82 10.29 -5.76
N ASP A 275 -12.71 11.50 -5.19
CA ASP A 275 -11.82 12.55 -5.69
C ASP A 275 -10.34 12.25 -5.34
N THR A 276 -9.64 11.74 -6.32
CA THR A 276 -8.18 11.49 -6.28
C THR A 276 -7.38 12.51 -7.10
N SER A 277 -7.95 13.67 -7.39
CA SER A 277 -7.25 14.76 -8.06
C SER A 277 -6.18 15.40 -7.16
N THR A 278 -5.14 15.97 -7.77
CA THR A 278 -4.20 16.87 -7.09
C THR A 278 -4.61 18.32 -7.30
N THR A 279 -4.31 19.17 -6.32
CA THR A 279 -4.67 20.60 -6.36
C THR A 279 -3.42 21.48 -6.43
N GLN A 280 -3.55 22.64 -7.06
CA GLN A 280 -2.47 23.63 -7.10
C GLN A 280 -2.05 24.07 -5.69
N ALA A 281 -3.02 24.23 -4.78
CA ALA A 281 -2.76 24.62 -3.38
C ALA A 281 -1.96 23.54 -2.64
N GLY A 282 -2.37 22.26 -2.76
CA GLY A 282 -1.68 21.15 -2.13
C GLY A 282 -0.25 20.97 -2.66
N LEU A 283 -0.07 21.03 -3.98
CA LEU A 283 1.25 20.92 -4.59
C LEU A 283 2.17 22.09 -4.19
N ASN A 284 1.64 23.33 -4.09
CA ASN A 284 2.42 24.46 -3.59
C ASN A 284 2.84 24.28 -2.12
N ALA A 285 1.94 23.78 -1.26
CA ALA A 285 2.26 23.51 0.15
C ALA A 285 3.36 22.44 0.29
N ILE A 286 3.34 21.40 -0.56
CA ILE A 286 4.42 20.39 -0.61
C ILE A 286 5.75 21.04 -0.97
N ARG A 287 5.75 21.85 -2.03
CA ARG A 287 6.93 22.56 -2.49
C ARG A 287 7.60 23.39 -1.40
N GLU A 288 6.82 24.25 -0.72
CA GLU A 288 7.32 25.14 0.32
C GLU A 288 7.91 24.37 1.50
N LYS A 289 7.13 23.45 2.07
CA LYS A 289 7.52 22.73 3.29
C LYS A 289 8.64 21.72 3.08
N ALA A 290 8.71 21.05 1.93
CA ALA A 290 9.77 20.09 1.66
C ALA A 290 11.15 20.79 1.53
N THR A 291 11.20 21.96 0.89
CA THR A 291 12.43 22.72 0.71
C THR A 291 12.97 23.37 2.02
N GLU A 292 12.09 23.59 2.99
CA GLU A 292 12.47 24.06 4.32
C GLU A 292 13.16 22.95 5.15
N GLN A 293 12.70 21.72 5.03
CA GLN A 293 13.22 20.57 5.78
C GLN A 293 14.52 20.02 5.20
N VAL A 294 14.63 19.99 3.88
CA VAL A 294 15.73 19.35 3.16
C VAL A 294 16.24 20.27 2.06
N LYS A 295 17.56 20.53 2.05
CA LYS A 295 18.25 21.30 1.02
C LYS A 295 18.37 20.47 -0.28
N GLY A 296 18.40 21.15 -1.41
CA GLY A 296 18.67 20.54 -2.70
C GLY A 296 17.47 19.80 -3.33
N VAL A 297 16.25 19.97 -2.80
CA VAL A 297 15.04 19.48 -3.44
C VAL A 297 14.89 20.12 -4.81
N ASN A 298 15.03 19.32 -5.87
CA ASN A 298 14.92 19.78 -7.26
C ASN A 298 13.55 19.44 -7.84
N LEU A 299 12.65 20.40 -7.81
CA LEU A 299 11.28 20.24 -8.32
C LEU A 299 11.19 20.09 -9.84
N GLY A 300 12.25 20.48 -10.60
CA GLY A 300 12.37 20.20 -12.03
C GLY A 300 12.51 18.70 -12.35
N LYS A 301 12.72 17.87 -11.33
CA LYS A 301 12.83 16.40 -11.42
C LYS A 301 11.56 15.67 -10.99
N VAL A 302 10.44 16.37 -10.76
CA VAL A 302 9.14 15.73 -10.53
C VAL A 302 8.74 14.97 -11.79
N ILE A 303 8.51 13.66 -11.65
CA ILE A 303 8.07 12.79 -12.75
C ILE A 303 6.59 12.52 -12.73
N THR A 304 5.95 12.62 -11.55
CA THR A 304 4.49 12.48 -11.40
C THR A 304 4.02 13.06 -10.06
N SER A 305 2.74 13.37 -9.99
CA SER A 305 2.01 13.65 -8.74
C SER A 305 0.81 12.71 -8.64
N PHE A 306 0.38 12.44 -7.42
CA PHE A 306 -0.77 11.57 -7.15
C PHE A 306 -1.39 11.86 -5.80
N THR A 307 -2.60 11.32 -5.60
CA THR A 307 -3.40 11.51 -4.38
C THR A 307 -3.84 10.17 -3.83
N GLY A 308 -3.80 10.06 -2.50
CA GLY A 308 -4.41 8.95 -1.76
C GLY A 308 -5.43 9.44 -0.74
N LEU A 309 -6.48 8.66 -0.55
CA LEU A 309 -7.56 8.93 0.39
C LEU A 309 -7.41 8.05 1.63
N ARG A 310 -7.08 8.66 2.77
CA ARG A 310 -7.01 7.96 4.06
C ARG A 310 -8.40 7.72 4.61
N SER A 311 -8.64 6.54 5.16
CA SER A 311 -9.89 6.13 5.78
C SER A 311 -9.94 6.56 7.25
N VAL A 312 -10.32 7.81 7.52
CA VAL A 312 -10.33 8.35 8.89
C VAL A 312 -11.63 7.97 9.58
N GLY A 313 -11.52 7.12 10.62
CA GLY A 313 -12.66 6.68 11.41
C GLY A 313 -13.08 7.70 12.47
N SER A 314 -14.39 7.80 12.77
CA SER A 314 -14.97 8.73 13.75
C SER A 314 -14.52 8.50 15.19
N THR A 315 -13.98 7.32 15.51
CA THR A 315 -13.51 6.96 16.86
C THR A 315 -12.12 7.49 17.21
N GLY A 316 -11.34 7.91 16.18
CA GLY A 316 -9.95 8.31 16.34
C GLY A 316 -8.97 7.14 16.48
N ASP A 317 -9.44 5.89 16.59
CA ASP A 317 -8.65 4.66 16.60
C ASP A 317 -9.04 3.73 15.45
N PHE A 318 -8.36 2.60 15.28
CA PHE A 318 -8.80 1.53 14.39
C PHE A 318 -10.10 0.91 14.91
N ILE A 319 -11.03 0.62 14.01
CA ILE A 319 -12.33 0.05 14.33
C ILE A 319 -12.30 -1.43 13.90
N ILE A 320 -11.89 -2.29 14.82
CA ILE A 320 -11.87 -3.74 14.60
C ILE A 320 -12.80 -4.36 15.61
N ASN A 321 -14.01 -4.69 15.17
CA ASN A 321 -15.08 -5.18 16.06
C ASN A 321 -16.08 -6.07 15.30
N SER A 322 -16.95 -6.72 16.04
CA SER A 322 -18.14 -7.44 15.54
C SER A 322 -19.36 -6.92 16.29
N THR A 323 -20.15 -6.10 15.64
CA THR A 323 -21.41 -5.56 16.18
C THR A 323 -22.61 -6.38 15.74
N THR A 324 -22.47 -7.15 14.68
CA THR A 324 -23.49 -8.05 14.14
C THR A 324 -22.90 -9.45 14.01
N ASP A 325 -23.64 -10.46 14.46
CA ASP A 325 -23.21 -11.85 14.48
C ASP A 325 -22.76 -12.33 13.09
N GLY A 326 -21.52 -12.83 13.00
CA GLY A 326 -20.89 -13.26 11.74
C GLY A 326 -20.40 -12.14 10.82
N PHE A 327 -20.44 -10.86 11.27
CA PHE A 327 -19.92 -9.72 10.53
C PHE A 327 -18.85 -8.98 11.33
N ILE A 328 -17.66 -8.83 10.75
CA ILE A 328 -16.50 -8.17 11.38
C ILE A 328 -16.14 -6.93 10.60
N ASN A 329 -16.02 -5.79 11.27
CA ASN A 329 -15.46 -4.57 10.73
C ASN A 329 -13.96 -4.54 10.95
N VAL A 330 -13.20 -4.13 9.91
CA VAL A 330 -11.79 -3.74 9.94
C VAL A 330 -11.72 -2.38 9.25
N ALA A 331 -12.22 -1.36 9.92
CA ALA A 331 -12.56 -0.04 9.40
C ALA A 331 -11.73 1.07 10.05
N GLY A 332 -11.76 2.27 9.49
CA GLY A 332 -11.00 3.41 10.01
C GLY A 332 -9.48 3.19 9.98
N ILE A 333 -9.00 2.32 9.08
CA ILE A 333 -7.58 1.96 8.98
C ILE A 333 -6.85 3.03 8.14
N GLU A 334 -6.56 4.16 8.78
CA GLU A 334 -5.65 5.20 8.27
C GLU A 334 -4.19 4.91 8.66
N SER A 335 -3.29 5.92 8.63
CA SER A 335 -1.94 5.76 9.17
C SER A 335 -2.00 5.43 10.69
N PRO A 336 -1.28 4.39 11.12
CA PRO A 336 -0.21 3.61 10.45
C PRO A 336 -0.66 2.28 9.80
N GLY A 337 -1.79 2.22 9.13
CA GLY A 337 -2.44 1.00 8.64
C GLY A 337 -1.55 0.11 7.76
N LEU A 338 -0.69 0.68 6.89
CA LEU A 338 0.26 -0.10 6.09
C LEU A 338 1.19 -0.93 7.00
N THR A 339 1.80 -0.28 7.98
CA THR A 339 2.67 -0.94 8.96
C THR A 339 1.92 -1.99 9.76
N SER A 340 0.70 -1.67 10.17
CA SER A 340 -0.12 -2.53 11.04
C SER A 340 -0.73 -3.72 10.31
N SER A 341 -0.75 -3.73 8.97
CA SER A 341 -1.52 -4.70 8.19
C SER A 341 -1.19 -6.17 8.46
N PRO A 342 0.08 -6.60 8.64
CA PRO A 342 0.36 -7.98 9.04
C PRO A 342 -0.21 -8.32 10.43
N ALA A 343 -0.07 -7.41 11.38
CA ALA A 343 -0.58 -7.59 12.74
C ALA A 343 -2.12 -7.55 12.80
N ILE A 344 -2.77 -6.76 11.93
CA ILE A 344 -4.23 -6.75 11.78
C ILE A 344 -4.74 -8.12 11.32
N GLY A 345 -4.06 -8.75 10.34
CA GLY A 345 -4.42 -10.10 9.90
C GLY A 345 -4.43 -11.11 11.04
N GLU A 346 -3.36 -11.13 11.85
CA GLU A 346 -3.26 -12.00 13.03
C GLU A 346 -4.31 -11.63 14.10
N TYR A 347 -4.55 -10.35 14.32
CA TYR A 347 -5.55 -9.87 15.30
C TYR A 347 -6.97 -10.30 14.93
N VAL A 348 -7.33 -10.30 13.65
CA VAL A 348 -8.62 -10.79 13.16
C VAL A 348 -8.75 -12.31 13.39
N VAL A 349 -7.69 -13.07 13.16
CA VAL A 349 -7.65 -14.52 13.46
C VAL A 349 -7.85 -14.78 14.95
N ASP A 350 -7.17 -14.04 15.82
CA ASP A 350 -7.31 -14.16 17.27
C ASP A 350 -8.76 -13.82 17.69
N MET A 351 -9.34 -12.74 17.14
CA MET A 351 -10.74 -12.37 17.38
C MET A 351 -11.74 -13.48 16.95
N LEU A 352 -11.51 -14.13 15.80
CA LEU A 352 -12.36 -15.25 15.35
C LEU A 352 -12.29 -16.42 16.31
N ARG A 353 -11.11 -16.74 16.86
CA ARG A 353 -10.95 -17.77 17.89
C ARG A 353 -11.73 -17.42 19.19
N ASP A 354 -11.63 -16.16 19.62
CA ASP A 354 -12.36 -15.67 20.79
C ASP A 354 -13.88 -15.72 20.58
N MET A 355 -14.34 -15.61 19.33
CA MET A 355 -15.74 -15.82 18.94
C MET A 355 -16.14 -17.30 18.85
N GLY A 356 -15.22 -18.23 19.10
CA GLY A 356 -15.47 -19.68 19.06
C GLY A 356 -15.35 -20.33 17.68
N VAL A 357 -14.78 -19.62 16.67
CA VAL A 357 -14.53 -20.20 15.35
C VAL A 357 -13.34 -21.17 15.44
N VAL A 358 -13.58 -22.41 15.03
CA VAL A 358 -12.53 -23.43 14.97
C VAL A 358 -11.69 -23.23 13.71
N LEU A 359 -10.41 -22.96 13.89
CA LEU A 359 -9.44 -22.77 12.82
C LEU A 359 -8.34 -23.85 12.91
N GLU A 360 -8.46 -24.87 12.08
CA GLU A 360 -7.48 -25.96 11.97
C GLU A 360 -6.39 -25.58 10.96
N GLU A 361 -5.13 -25.68 11.36
CA GLU A 361 -3.99 -25.33 10.47
C GLU A 361 -3.89 -26.29 9.28
N LYS A 362 -3.58 -25.74 8.10
CA LYS A 362 -3.24 -26.54 6.91
C LYS A 362 -1.86 -27.16 7.06
N ALA A 363 -1.76 -28.44 6.75
CA ALA A 363 -0.49 -29.16 6.76
C ALA A 363 0.48 -28.71 5.63
N ASP A 364 -0.07 -28.19 4.54
CA ASP A 364 0.64 -27.80 3.31
C ASP A 364 0.71 -26.26 3.12
N TYR A 365 0.41 -25.49 4.17
CA TYR A 365 0.55 -24.02 4.11
C TYR A 365 1.99 -23.61 3.79
N ASN A 366 2.16 -22.80 2.75
CA ASN A 366 3.46 -22.24 2.39
C ASN A 366 3.48 -20.71 2.58
N PRO A 367 4.17 -20.18 3.59
CA PRO A 367 4.30 -18.74 3.80
C PRO A 367 5.19 -18.06 2.77
N ILE A 368 6.03 -18.83 2.07
CA ILE A 368 7.05 -18.30 1.16
C ILE A 368 6.45 -18.10 -0.22
N ARG A 369 6.62 -16.91 -0.74
CA ARG A 369 6.32 -16.60 -2.12
C ARG A 369 7.60 -16.38 -2.90
N ARG A 370 7.71 -16.98 -4.09
CA ARG A 370 8.83 -16.72 -4.99
C ARG A 370 8.81 -15.23 -5.38
N PRO A 371 9.92 -14.49 -5.14
CA PRO A 371 10.03 -13.12 -5.61
C PRO A 371 10.01 -13.08 -7.15
N MET A 372 9.52 -11.98 -7.71
CA MET A 372 9.68 -11.71 -9.14
C MET A 372 11.16 -11.50 -9.48
N HIS A 373 11.55 -11.86 -10.69
CA HIS A 373 12.89 -11.56 -11.16
C HIS A 373 13.04 -10.06 -11.40
N TYR A 374 13.99 -9.44 -10.70
CA TYR A 374 14.40 -8.06 -10.97
C TYR A 374 15.68 -8.09 -11.82
N PHE A 375 15.51 -8.26 -13.13
CA PHE A 375 16.61 -8.50 -14.08
C PHE A 375 17.72 -7.44 -13.98
N LYS A 376 17.37 -6.17 -13.75
CA LYS A 376 18.35 -5.08 -13.58
C LYS A 376 19.29 -5.24 -12.37
N GLU A 377 18.87 -5.99 -11.34
CA GLU A 377 19.59 -6.17 -10.08
C GLU A 377 20.56 -7.36 -10.13
N LEU A 378 20.40 -8.22 -11.13
CA LEU A 378 21.29 -9.34 -11.34
C LEU A 378 22.65 -8.85 -11.86
N ASP A 379 23.73 -9.54 -11.48
CA ASP A 379 25.03 -9.39 -12.11
C ASP A 379 25.04 -9.98 -13.53
N ILE A 380 26.17 -9.89 -14.23
CA ILE A 380 26.29 -10.34 -15.64
C ILE A 380 26.05 -11.84 -15.76
N ASP A 381 26.56 -12.62 -14.82
CA ASP A 381 26.44 -14.08 -14.84
C ASP A 381 25.00 -14.51 -14.56
N GLY A 382 24.35 -13.93 -13.54
CA GLY A 382 22.94 -14.16 -13.26
C GLY A 382 22.01 -13.74 -14.41
N LYS A 383 22.31 -12.62 -15.10
CA LYS A 383 21.59 -12.23 -16.33
C LYS A 383 21.71 -13.26 -17.43
N ASN A 384 22.93 -13.76 -17.67
CA ASN A 384 23.19 -14.77 -18.69
C ASN A 384 22.51 -16.11 -18.37
N GLU A 385 22.48 -16.51 -17.11
CA GLU A 385 21.77 -17.73 -16.67
C GLU A 385 20.28 -17.60 -16.92
N VAL A 386 19.65 -16.48 -16.48
CA VAL A 386 18.22 -16.25 -16.70
C VAL A 386 17.88 -16.21 -18.19
N ILE A 387 18.67 -15.51 -19.03
CA ILE A 387 18.44 -15.44 -20.48
C ILE A 387 18.58 -16.81 -21.14
N LYS A 388 19.47 -17.67 -20.64
CA LYS A 388 19.67 -19.01 -21.21
C LYS A 388 18.44 -19.89 -21.00
N GLU A 389 17.78 -19.78 -19.87
CA GLU A 389 16.54 -20.53 -19.54
C GLU A 389 15.29 -19.86 -20.10
N HIS A 390 15.29 -18.53 -20.12
CA HIS A 390 14.17 -17.65 -20.47
C HIS A 390 14.62 -16.55 -21.44
N PRO A 391 14.71 -16.82 -22.75
CA PRO A 391 15.25 -15.88 -23.75
C PRO A 391 14.54 -14.51 -23.80
N GLU A 392 13.27 -14.44 -23.38
CA GLU A 392 12.47 -13.22 -23.31
C GLU A 392 13.05 -12.18 -22.34
N PHE A 393 13.91 -12.56 -21.40
CA PHE A 393 14.60 -11.59 -20.52
C PHE A 393 15.70 -10.79 -21.23
N ALA A 394 16.15 -11.23 -22.41
CA ALA A 394 17.12 -10.47 -23.22
C ALA A 394 16.52 -9.22 -23.88
N HIS A 395 15.19 -9.12 -23.99
CA HIS A 395 14.51 -8.02 -24.64
C HIS A 395 14.03 -6.99 -23.61
N ILE A 396 14.68 -5.81 -23.58
CA ILE A 396 14.32 -4.70 -22.68
C ILE A 396 13.19 -3.87 -23.28
N ILE A 397 12.01 -3.95 -22.69
CA ILE A 397 10.80 -3.23 -23.08
C ILE A 397 10.78 -1.82 -22.48
N CYS A 398 10.99 -1.69 -21.17
CA CYS A 398 11.02 -0.39 -20.50
C CYS A 398 12.46 0.07 -20.25
N ARG A 399 12.95 1.02 -21.05
CA ARG A 399 14.34 1.52 -20.95
C ARG A 399 14.58 2.38 -19.70
N CYS A 400 13.58 3.18 -19.27
CA CYS A 400 13.71 4.08 -18.12
C CYS A 400 13.89 3.30 -16.81
N GLU A 401 13.20 2.15 -16.66
CA GLU A 401 13.22 1.30 -15.48
C GLU A 401 14.04 0.02 -15.69
N THR A 402 14.53 -0.22 -16.92
CA THR A 402 15.29 -1.41 -17.32
C THR A 402 14.49 -2.69 -17.03
N VAL A 403 13.25 -2.76 -17.54
CA VAL A 403 12.36 -3.92 -17.39
C VAL A 403 12.32 -4.70 -18.68
N SER A 404 12.55 -6.02 -18.60
CA SER A 404 12.55 -6.96 -19.72
C SER A 404 11.14 -7.44 -20.07
N GLU A 405 11.00 -8.04 -21.24
CA GLU A 405 9.80 -8.76 -21.66
C GLU A 405 9.50 -9.93 -20.73
N GLY A 406 10.55 -10.66 -20.29
CA GLY A 406 10.41 -11.77 -19.36
C GLY A 406 9.80 -11.36 -18.02
N GLU A 407 10.23 -10.23 -17.43
CA GLU A 407 9.60 -9.70 -16.21
C GLU A 407 8.12 -9.33 -16.41
N ILE A 408 7.77 -8.76 -17.57
CA ILE A 408 6.37 -8.42 -17.88
C ILE A 408 5.52 -9.69 -18.02
N LEU A 409 6.01 -10.71 -18.73
CA LEU A 409 5.32 -11.98 -18.87
C LEU A 409 5.16 -12.73 -17.54
N GLU A 410 6.21 -12.72 -16.71
CA GLU A 410 6.15 -13.28 -15.36
C GLU A 410 5.05 -12.58 -14.53
N ALA A 411 4.98 -11.24 -14.59
CA ALA A 411 3.96 -10.46 -13.89
C ALA A 411 2.54 -10.78 -14.36
N ILE A 412 2.32 -10.95 -15.67
CA ILE A 412 1.00 -11.27 -16.23
C ILE A 412 0.55 -12.68 -15.82
N ARG A 413 1.49 -13.60 -15.64
CA ARG A 413 1.22 -15.02 -15.35
C ARG A 413 1.11 -15.34 -13.86
N THR A 414 1.60 -14.44 -12.98
CA THR A 414 1.67 -14.65 -11.52
C THR A 414 0.46 -14.07 -10.80
N ASN A 415 -0.08 -14.80 -9.80
CA ASN A 415 -1.21 -14.36 -8.97
C ASN A 415 -0.84 -13.16 -8.07
N PRO A 416 -1.76 -12.20 -7.88
CA PRO A 416 -2.97 -11.94 -8.68
C PRO A 416 -2.60 -11.42 -10.07
N LYS A 417 -3.20 -11.97 -11.12
CA LYS A 417 -2.88 -11.61 -12.51
C LYS A 417 -3.41 -10.22 -12.86
N PRO A 418 -2.62 -9.34 -13.49
CA PRO A 418 -3.11 -8.05 -13.96
C PRO A 418 -3.94 -8.21 -15.24
N SER A 419 -4.92 -7.33 -15.41
CA SER A 419 -5.76 -7.27 -16.61
C SER A 419 -5.59 -5.99 -17.43
N ASP A 420 -4.74 -5.05 -16.96
CA ASP A 420 -4.53 -3.74 -17.56
C ASP A 420 -3.06 -3.28 -17.52
N ILE A 421 -2.77 -2.16 -18.20
CA ILE A 421 -1.41 -1.60 -18.30
C ILE A 421 -0.86 -1.19 -16.92
N ASP A 422 -1.67 -0.53 -16.11
CA ASP A 422 -1.22 -0.08 -14.78
C ASP A 422 -1.11 -1.25 -13.78
N GLY A 423 -1.78 -2.35 -14.03
CA GLY A 423 -1.57 -3.62 -13.33
C GLY A 423 -0.16 -4.19 -13.58
N VAL A 424 0.29 -4.20 -14.83
CA VAL A 424 1.68 -4.55 -15.19
C VAL A 424 2.66 -3.54 -14.58
N LYS A 425 2.36 -2.24 -14.68
CA LYS A 425 3.17 -1.16 -14.10
C LYS A 425 3.41 -1.36 -12.60
N ARG A 426 2.37 -1.67 -11.82
CA ARG A 426 2.47 -1.91 -10.37
C ARG A 426 3.32 -3.14 -10.01
N ARG A 427 3.41 -4.14 -10.88
CA ARG A 427 4.16 -5.39 -10.65
C ARG A 427 5.61 -5.31 -11.09
N THR A 428 5.89 -4.57 -12.16
CA THR A 428 7.20 -4.57 -12.82
C THR A 428 7.93 -3.23 -12.76
N ARG A 429 7.23 -2.12 -12.45
CA ARG A 429 7.66 -0.73 -12.61
C ARG A 429 7.76 -0.27 -14.08
N ALA A 430 7.47 -1.10 -15.09
CA ALA A 430 7.34 -0.63 -16.47
C ALA A 430 6.34 0.54 -16.52
N SER A 431 6.68 1.61 -17.22
CA SER A 431 5.93 2.88 -17.28
C SER A 431 6.04 3.81 -16.04
N MET A 432 6.86 3.50 -15.03
CA MET A 432 7.05 4.37 -13.85
C MET A 432 8.20 5.39 -13.99
N GLY A 433 9.10 5.22 -14.97
CA GLY A 433 10.23 6.13 -15.17
C GLY A 433 9.80 7.45 -15.81
N ARG A 434 10.77 8.34 -16.04
CA ARG A 434 10.57 9.74 -16.50
C ARG A 434 9.69 9.93 -17.73
N CYS A 435 9.61 8.95 -18.64
CA CYS A 435 8.76 9.05 -19.84
C CYS A 435 7.29 8.64 -19.58
N GLN A 436 6.95 8.11 -18.38
CA GLN A 436 5.61 7.72 -17.97
C GLN A 436 4.85 6.85 -19.00
N GLY A 437 5.57 5.87 -19.59
CA GLY A 437 5.01 4.91 -20.53
C GLY A 437 5.08 5.30 -22.00
N GLY A 438 5.68 6.45 -22.33
CA GLY A 438 5.72 6.97 -23.70
C GLY A 438 6.31 6.01 -24.76
N PHE A 439 7.14 5.05 -24.35
CA PHE A 439 7.77 4.09 -25.27
C PHE A 439 7.37 2.64 -25.03
N CYS A 440 7.16 2.23 -23.79
CA CYS A 440 6.89 0.82 -23.45
C CYS A 440 5.41 0.44 -23.56
N THR A 441 4.47 1.39 -23.49
CA THR A 441 3.03 1.11 -23.50
C THR A 441 2.58 0.25 -24.69
N PRO A 442 2.97 0.51 -25.97
CA PRO A 442 2.54 -0.33 -27.09
C PRO A 442 2.92 -1.81 -26.92
N TYR A 443 4.12 -2.09 -26.46
CA TYR A 443 4.60 -3.46 -26.19
C TYR A 443 3.85 -4.12 -25.05
N ILE A 444 3.56 -3.36 -23.96
CA ILE A 444 2.77 -3.89 -22.84
C ILE A 444 1.35 -4.26 -23.29
N VAL A 445 0.73 -3.42 -24.14
CA VAL A 445 -0.59 -3.71 -24.73
C VAL A 445 -0.54 -5.00 -25.55
N GLU A 446 0.49 -5.18 -26.39
CA GLU A 446 0.68 -6.37 -27.21
C GLU A 446 0.80 -7.63 -26.34
N LEU A 447 1.67 -7.60 -25.33
CA LEU A 447 1.86 -8.74 -24.43
C LEU A 447 0.58 -9.07 -23.64
N LEU A 448 -0.10 -8.06 -23.10
CA LEU A 448 -1.38 -8.24 -22.38
C LEU A 448 -2.45 -8.83 -23.31
N ALA A 449 -2.64 -8.28 -24.50
CA ALA A 449 -3.64 -8.78 -25.46
C ALA A 449 -3.39 -10.24 -25.81
N LYS A 450 -2.12 -10.60 -26.07
CA LYS A 450 -1.70 -11.97 -26.40
C LYS A 450 -1.94 -12.93 -25.22
N GLU A 451 -1.49 -12.57 -24.01
CA GLU A 451 -1.59 -13.45 -22.82
C GLU A 451 -3.04 -13.61 -22.34
N LEU A 452 -3.86 -12.55 -22.46
CA LEU A 452 -5.27 -12.59 -22.10
C LEU A 452 -6.17 -13.14 -23.20
N GLY A 453 -5.66 -13.29 -24.45
CA GLY A 453 -6.44 -13.76 -25.59
C GLY A 453 -7.54 -12.78 -26.03
N VAL A 454 -7.29 -11.47 -25.89
CA VAL A 454 -8.27 -10.42 -26.22
C VAL A 454 -7.71 -9.47 -27.31
N PRO A 455 -8.58 -8.79 -28.08
CA PRO A 455 -8.15 -7.74 -29.01
C PRO A 455 -7.46 -6.56 -28.30
N TYR A 456 -6.57 -5.85 -29.02
CA TYR A 456 -5.86 -4.66 -28.51
C TYR A 456 -6.80 -3.58 -27.97
N GLU A 457 -7.96 -3.40 -28.59
CA GLU A 457 -8.98 -2.41 -28.24
C GLU A 457 -9.64 -2.71 -26.88
N LYS A 458 -9.49 -3.92 -26.38
CA LYS A 458 -10.00 -4.33 -25.06
C LYS A 458 -9.04 -4.08 -23.93
N ILE A 459 -7.78 -3.74 -24.23
CA ILE A 459 -6.79 -3.41 -23.19
C ILE A 459 -7.02 -1.98 -22.69
N THR A 460 -7.24 -1.86 -21.40
CA THR A 460 -7.43 -0.58 -20.72
C THR A 460 -6.15 -0.09 -20.03
N LYS A 461 -6.09 1.19 -19.73
CA LYS A 461 -4.99 1.78 -18.95
C LYS A 461 -5.04 1.33 -17.48
N PHE A 462 -6.24 1.39 -16.85
CA PHE A 462 -6.45 1.08 -15.44
C PHE A 462 -7.89 0.57 -15.15
N GLY A 463 -8.48 -0.20 -16.07
CA GLY A 463 -9.85 -0.72 -15.98
C GLY A 463 -10.91 0.29 -16.45
N GLY A 464 -12.18 -0.07 -16.29
CA GLY A 464 -13.34 0.75 -16.72
C GLY A 464 -13.27 1.15 -18.19
N GLU A 465 -13.57 2.40 -18.51
CA GLU A 465 -13.57 2.96 -19.86
C GLU A 465 -12.23 3.59 -20.28
N SER A 466 -11.12 3.25 -19.59
CA SER A 466 -9.80 3.84 -19.85
C SER A 466 -9.07 3.18 -21.06
N TYR A 467 -9.76 3.01 -22.16
CA TYR A 467 -9.22 2.44 -23.39
C TYR A 467 -8.08 3.30 -23.96
N VAL A 468 -7.00 2.65 -24.40
CA VAL A 468 -5.86 3.31 -25.06
C VAL A 468 -5.92 3.21 -26.57
N ASN A 469 -6.60 2.17 -27.11
CA ASN A 469 -6.87 1.99 -28.52
C ASN A 469 -8.37 1.87 -28.73
N VAL A 470 -8.90 2.60 -29.70
CA VAL A 470 -10.33 2.61 -30.03
C VAL A 470 -10.65 2.04 -31.42
N GLY A 471 -9.61 1.69 -32.18
CA GLY A 471 -9.71 1.14 -33.50
C GLY A 471 -8.46 1.36 -34.34
N MET A 472 -8.48 0.87 -35.58
CA MET A 472 -7.43 1.06 -36.57
C MET A 472 -7.46 2.49 -37.12
N THR A 473 -6.28 3.12 -37.30
CA THR A 473 -6.19 4.47 -37.88
C THR A 473 -6.48 4.47 -39.40
N LYS A 474 -6.24 3.34 -40.04
CA LYS A 474 -6.57 3.12 -41.46
C LYS A 474 -7.44 1.87 -41.51
N GLU A 475 -8.67 2.00 -41.97
CA GLU A 475 -9.47 0.88 -42.40
C GLU A 475 -8.85 0.31 -43.66
N ASP A 476 -8.77 -1.01 -43.77
CA ASP A 476 -8.33 -1.66 -45.00
C ASP A 476 -9.28 -1.22 -46.12
N VAL A 477 -8.74 -0.53 -47.12
CA VAL A 477 -9.43 -0.09 -48.33
C VAL A 477 -9.57 -1.27 -49.29
#